data_d9be618ab93f795a08e5626bcd4ea1c4
#
_entry.id   d9be618ab93f795a08e5626bcd4ea1c4
#
_cell.length_a   1.000
_cell.length_b   1.000
_cell.length_c   1.000
_cell.angle_alpha   90.00
_cell.angle_beta   90.00
_cell.angle_gamma   90.00
#
_symmetry.space_group_name_H-M   'P 1'
#
loop_
_entity.id
_entity.type
_entity.pdbx_description
1 polymer ?
#
loop_
_entity_poly.entity_id
_entity_poly.type
_entity_poly.pdbx_seq_one_letter_code
_entity_poly.pdbx_strand_id
1 'polypeptide(L)'
;MKTFVPKKDDIEKKWWLVNADGKILGRLATQVAILLRGKNKPQFSNFIDTGDFVVVINAAKVSVTGRKLAKKEYFSHSQYPGGLKTEILEDLLVKKPEEVIKRAVWGMIPKNKLGRAVYKKLKVYRGPEHPHVAQNPQEYKL
;
A
#
# COMPACT_ATOMS: atom_id res chain seq x y z
N MET A 1 7.63 36.41 7.64
CA MET A 1 6.95 35.10 7.83
C MET A 1 7.96 33.99 7.62
N LYS A 2 8.00 33.02 8.50
CA LYS A 2 8.84 31.80 8.32
C LYS A 2 7.92 30.65 7.94
N THR A 3 8.24 29.94 6.85
CA THR A 3 7.54 28.71 6.45
C THR A 3 7.86 27.62 7.47
N PHE A 4 6.84 26.91 7.94
CA PHE A 4 7.03 25.74 8.81
C PHE A 4 7.72 24.62 8.03
N VAL A 5 8.82 24.12 8.56
CA VAL A 5 9.55 22.97 8.03
C VAL A 5 9.56 21.88 9.09
N PRO A 6 8.88 20.74 8.88
CA PRO A 6 8.84 19.68 9.87
C PRO A 6 10.23 19.07 10.08
N LYS A 7 10.59 18.79 11.32
CA LYS A 7 11.77 18.01 11.71
C LYS A 7 11.35 16.58 12.02
N LYS A 8 12.30 15.66 12.05
CA LYS A 8 12.02 14.24 12.34
C LYS A 8 11.37 14.02 13.71
N ASP A 9 11.75 14.82 14.68
CA ASP A 9 11.30 14.73 16.06
C ASP A 9 9.87 15.29 16.26
N ASP A 10 9.41 16.13 15.33
CA ASP A 10 8.07 16.73 15.37
C ASP A 10 6.98 15.81 14.75
N ILE A 11 7.39 14.65 14.21
CA ILE A 11 6.50 13.79 13.44
C ILE A 11 6.03 12.60 14.27
N GLU A 12 4.78 12.64 14.69
CA GLU A 12 4.11 11.48 15.26
C GLU A 12 3.64 10.52 14.17
N LYS A 13 4.03 9.24 14.28
CA LYS A 13 3.60 8.16 13.37
C LYS A 13 2.55 7.30 14.05
N LYS A 14 1.38 7.21 13.42
CA LYS A 14 0.26 6.37 13.87
C LYS A 14 0.24 5.05 13.11
N TRP A 15 -0.46 4.09 13.67
CA TRP A 15 -0.75 2.81 13.03
C TRP A 15 -2.21 2.75 12.64
N TRP A 16 -2.48 2.46 11.37
CA TRP A 16 -3.81 2.35 10.82
C TRP A 16 -4.10 0.93 10.36
N LEU A 17 -5.27 0.42 10.73
CA LEU A 17 -5.81 -0.85 10.26
C LEU A 17 -6.84 -0.57 9.17
N VAL A 18 -6.63 -1.13 8.00
CA VAL A 18 -7.51 -0.97 6.84
C VAL A 18 -8.06 -2.33 6.43
N ASN A 19 -9.38 -2.46 6.40
CA ASN A 19 -10.03 -3.67 5.92
C ASN A 19 -10.27 -3.57 4.40
N ALA A 20 -9.72 -4.52 3.64
CA ALA A 20 -9.85 -4.60 2.18
C ALA A 20 -11.11 -5.34 1.71
N ASP A 21 -11.88 -5.93 2.62
CA ASP A 21 -13.05 -6.75 2.28
C ASP A 21 -14.08 -5.94 1.46
N GLY A 22 -14.40 -6.42 0.26
CA GLY A 22 -15.35 -5.79 -0.66
C GLY A 22 -14.92 -4.43 -1.23
N LYS A 23 -13.73 -3.92 -0.88
CA LYS A 23 -13.26 -2.62 -1.38
C LYS A 23 -12.63 -2.74 -2.76
N ILE A 24 -12.83 -1.71 -3.59
CA ILE A 24 -12.24 -1.64 -4.93
C ILE A 24 -10.74 -1.39 -4.82
N LEU A 25 -9.94 -2.25 -5.43
CA LEU A 25 -8.47 -2.23 -5.37
C LEU A 25 -7.85 -0.84 -5.58
N GLY A 26 -8.26 -0.14 -6.64
CA GLY A 26 -7.68 1.17 -6.97
C GLY A 26 -7.99 2.25 -5.91
N ARG A 27 -9.22 2.30 -5.43
CA ARG A 27 -9.65 3.25 -4.39
C ARG A 27 -8.98 2.96 -3.05
N LEU A 28 -8.91 1.68 -2.67
CA LEU A 28 -8.17 1.22 -1.50
C LEU A 28 -6.70 1.66 -1.58
N ALA A 29 -6.02 1.36 -2.69
CA ALA A 29 -4.62 1.69 -2.89
C ALA A 29 -4.34 3.20 -2.82
N THR A 30 -5.25 4.03 -3.34
CA THR A 30 -5.13 5.50 -3.27
C THR A 30 -5.16 5.98 -1.82
N GLN A 31 -6.12 5.53 -1.02
CA GLN A 31 -6.22 5.93 0.38
C GLN A 31 -5.01 5.45 1.20
N VAL A 32 -4.60 4.21 0.99
CA VAL A 32 -3.40 3.66 1.63
C VAL A 32 -2.15 4.47 1.26
N ALA A 33 -1.99 4.86 0.00
CA ALA A 33 -0.86 5.68 -0.44
C ALA A 33 -0.87 7.09 0.18
N ILE A 34 -2.05 7.70 0.36
CA ILE A 34 -2.21 8.99 1.05
C ILE A 34 -1.74 8.90 2.50
N LEU A 35 -2.18 7.86 3.24
CA LEU A 35 -1.78 7.63 4.63
C LEU A 35 -0.27 7.36 4.77
N LEU A 36 0.28 6.50 3.90
CA LEU A 36 1.70 6.17 3.90
C LEU A 36 2.61 7.37 3.64
N ARG A 37 2.20 8.28 2.74
CA ARG A 37 2.93 9.52 2.47
C ARG A 37 2.66 10.62 3.48
N GLY A 38 1.58 10.52 4.26
CA GLY A 38 1.17 11.55 5.20
C GLY A 38 0.52 12.78 4.56
N LYS A 39 -0.05 12.63 3.35
CA LYS A 39 -0.75 13.73 2.67
C LYS A 39 -2.03 14.18 3.38
N ASN A 40 -2.54 13.39 4.30
CA ASN A 40 -3.66 13.72 5.18
C ASN A 40 -3.26 14.66 6.34
N LYS A 41 -1.97 14.84 6.58
CA LYS A 41 -1.46 15.69 7.66
C LYS A 41 -1.13 17.10 7.17
N PRO A 42 -1.41 18.15 7.96
CA PRO A 42 -1.04 19.52 7.60
C PRO A 42 0.47 19.73 7.52
N GLN A 43 1.25 18.90 8.23
CA GLN A 43 2.71 18.93 8.25
C GLN A 43 3.35 18.22 7.04
N PHE A 44 2.57 17.83 6.04
CA PHE A 44 3.09 17.11 4.88
C PHE A 44 4.24 17.85 4.20
N SER A 45 5.31 17.12 3.91
CA SER A 45 6.47 17.62 3.17
C SER A 45 7.00 16.56 2.19
N ASN A 46 7.51 17.01 1.04
CA ASN A 46 8.02 16.11 0.00
C ASN A 46 9.38 15.50 0.33
N PHE A 47 10.15 16.11 1.23
CA PHE A 47 11.53 15.72 1.53
C PHE A 47 11.68 14.94 2.84
N ILE A 48 10.63 14.90 3.67
CA ILE A 48 10.60 14.15 4.93
C ILE A 48 9.44 13.14 4.92
N ASP A 49 9.64 11.99 5.56
CA ASP A 49 8.61 10.98 5.76
C ASP A 49 7.69 11.36 6.94
N THR A 50 6.59 12.03 6.64
CA THR A 50 5.54 12.41 7.61
C THR A 50 4.42 11.36 7.74
N GLY A 51 4.47 10.30 6.95
CA GLY A 51 3.41 9.32 6.85
C GLY A 51 3.35 8.30 7.99
N ASP A 52 2.24 7.60 8.04
CA ASP A 52 1.90 6.62 9.07
C ASP A 52 2.20 5.18 8.63
N PHE A 53 2.11 4.25 9.58
CA PHE A 53 2.14 2.82 9.28
C PHE A 53 0.73 2.34 8.90
N VAL A 54 0.63 1.49 7.90
CA VAL A 54 -0.65 0.95 7.44
C VAL A 54 -0.60 -0.57 7.40
N VAL A 55 -1.55 -1.18 8.08
CA VAL A 55 -1.79 -2.62 8.09
C VAL A 55 -3.08 -2.88 7.30
N VAL A 56 -2.99 -3.61 6.21
CA VAL A 56 -4.14 -4.00 5.39
C VAL A 56 -4.47 -5.47 5.65
N ILE A 57 -5.70 -5.75 6.00
CA ILE A 57 -6.22 -7.10 6.25
C ILE A 57 -7.23 -7.52 5.18
N ASN A 58 -7.51 -8.82 5.09
CA ASN A 58 -8.46 -9.39 4.12
C ASN A 58 -8.10 -9.13 2.65
N ALA A 59 -6.81 -9.14 2.31
CA ALA A 59 -6.36 -8.88 0.95
C ALA A 59 -6.97 -9.84 -0.10
N ALA A 60 -7.31 -11.07 0.29
CA ALA A 60 -7.94 -12.04 -0.60
C ALA A 60 -9.35 -11.66 -1.07
N LYS A 61 -10.03 -10.78 -0.31
CA LYS A 61 -11.42 -10.37 -0.57
C LYS A 61 -11.52 -9.01 -1.28
N VAL A 62 -10.42 -8.48 -1.76
CA VAL A 62 -10.42 -7.22 -2.50
C VAL A 62 -11.19 -7.39 -3.82
N SER A 63 -12.00 -6.40 -4.17
CA SER A 63 -12.77 -6.40 -5.41
C SER A 63 -12.09 -5.57 -6.50
N VAL A 64 -12.35 -5.93 -7.76
CA VAL A 64 -11.93 -5.18 -8.93
C VAL A 64 -13.10 -4.97 -9.86
N THR A 65 -13.12 -3.84 -10.56
CA THR A 65 -14.23 -3.48 -11.47
C THR A 65 -13.93 -3.86 -12.90
N GLY A 66 -15.01 -4.06 -13.67
CA GLY A 66 -14.92 -4.39 -15.09
C GLY A 66 -14.29 -5.76 -15.35
N ARG A 67 -13.65 -5.91 -16.51
CA ARG A 67 -13.05 -7.19 -16.96
C ARG A 67 -11.59 -7.36 -16.51
N LYS A 68 -11.14 -6.64 -15.45
CA LYS A 68 -9.75 -6.66 -15.02
C LYS A 68 -9.30 -8.00 -14.45
N LEU A 69 -10.19 -8.77 -13.83
CA LEU A 69 -9.86 -10.09 -13.30
C LEU A 69 -9.24 -10.98 -14.37
N ALA A 70 -9.90 -11.10 -15.53
CA ALA A 70 -9.46 -11.96 -16.62
C ALA A 70 -8.43 -11.30 -17.57
N LYS A 71 -8.40 -9.97 -17.66
CA LYS A 71 -7.59 -9.27 -18.68
C LYS A 71 -6.35 -8.56 -18.15
N LYS A 72 -6.28 -8.27 -16.84
CA LYS A 72 -5.13 -7.57 -16.29
C LYS A 72 -3.97 -8.54 -16.10
N GLU A 73 -2.87 -8.24 -16.79
CA GLU A 73 -1.64 -9.01 -16.74
C GLU A 73 -0.58 -8.30 -15.91
N TYR A 74 0.22 -9.08 -15.21
CA TYR A 74 1.41 -8.64 -14.48
C TYR A 74 2.63 -9.30 -15.08
N PHE A 75 3.63 -8.49 -15.43
CA PHE A 75 4.85 -8.93 -16.05
C PHE A 75 5.99 -8.97 -15.04
N SER A 76 6.82 -10.00 -15.14
CA SER A 76 8.10 -10.11 -14.46
C SER A 76 9.14 -10.69 -15.41
N HIS A 77 10.42 -10.40 -15.20
CA HIS A 77 11.49 -10.87 -16.06
C HIS A 77 12.66 -11.41 -15.24
N SER A 78 13.18 -12.58 -15.59
CA SER A 78 14.27 -13.23 -14.87
C SER A 78 15.66 -12.72 -15.25
N GLN A 79 15.77 -11.76 -16.18
CA GLN A 79 16.99 -11.22 -16.75
C GLN A 79 17.75 -12.17 -17.72
N TYR A 80 17.20 -13.35 -18.02
CA TYR A 80 17.71 -14.27 -19.03
C TYR A 80 16.93 -14.18 -20.34
N PRO A 81 17.51 -14.52 -21.50
CA PRO A 81 16.79 -14.59 -22.77
C PRO A 81 15.52 -15.48 -22.63
N GLY A 82 14.37 -14.98 -23.12
CA GLY A 82 13.09 -15.68 -22.97
C GLY A 82 12.51 -15.72 -21.55
N GLY A 83 13.07 -14.94 -20.60
CA GLY A 83 12.69 -14.95 -19.19
C GLY A 83 11.48 -14.10 -18.83
N LEU A 84 10.66 -13.66 -19.80
CA LEU A 84 9.41 -12.94 -19.53
C LEU A 84 8.37 -13.90 -18.94
N LYS A 85 7.82 -13.54 -17.79
CA LYS A 85 6.72 -14.25 -17.13
C LYS A 85 5.51 -13.34 -17.05
N THR A 86 4.36 -13.87 -17.43
CA THR A 86 3.07 -13.17 -17.37
C THR A 86 2.14 -13.91 -16.41
N GLU A 87 1.53 -13.18 -15.49
CA GLU A 87 0.53 -13.69 -14.56
C GLU A 87 -0.75 -12.86 -14.68
N ILE A 88 -1.89 -13.53 -14.78
CA ILE A 88 -3.21 -12.88 -14.80
C ILE A 88 -3.58 -12.49 -13.37
N LEU A 89 -4.34 -11.38 -13.23
CA LEU A 89 -4.77 -10.89 -11.91
C LEU A 89 -5.55 -11.95 -11.12
N GLU A 90 -6.41 -12.73 -11.78
CA GLU A 90 -7.19 -13.80 -11.15
C GLU A 90 -6.28 -14.83 -10.46
N ASP A 91 -5.28 -15.33 -11.18
CA ASP A 91 -4.31 -16.29 -10.65
C ASP A 91 -3.49 -15.71 -9.51
N LEU A 92 -3.09 -14.44 -9.64
CA LEU A 92 -2.30 -13.76 -8.62
C LEU A 92 -3.10 -13.51 -7.34
N LEU A 93 -4.40 -13.22 -7.43
CA LEU A 93 -5.29 -13.08 -6.27
C LEU A 93 -5.46 -14.39 -5.50
N VAL A 94 -5.47 -15.52 -6.19
CA VAL A 94 -5.55 -16.85 -5.55
C VAL A 94 -4.22 -17.21 -4.89
N LYS A 95 -3.10 -17.01 -5.60
CA LYS A 95 -1.77 -17.41 -5.14
C LYS A 95 -1.21 -16.47 -4.07
N LYS A 96 -1.19 -15.16 -4.35
CA LYS A 96 -0.54 -14.12 -3.54
C LYS A 96 -1.33 -12.82 -3.54
N PRO A 97 -2.49 -12.74 -2.88
CA PRO A 97 -3.34 -11.55 -2.89
C PRO A 97 -2.65 -10.31 -2.29
N GLU A 98 -1.70 -10.50 -1.37
CA GLU A 98 -0.94 -9.41 -0.77
C GLU A 98 -0.12 -8.64 -1.82
N GLU A 99 0.41 -9.34 -2.82
CA GLU A 99 1.20 -8.74 -3.89
C GLU A 99 0.38 -7.83 -4.78
N VAL A 100 -0.89 -8.15 -5.02
CA VAL A 100 -1.79 -7.32 -5.82
C VAL A 100 -1.94 -5.93 -5.20
N ILE A 101 -2.21 -5.86 -3.89
CA ILE A 101 -2.33 -4.59 -3.16
C ILE A 101 -0.97 -3.88 -3.10
N LYS A 102 0.10 -4.60 -2.79
CA LYS A 102 1.46 -4.05 -2.72
C LYS A 102 1.88 -3.40 -4.05
N ARG A 103 1.65 -4.07 -5.18
CA ARG A 103 1.96 -3.54 -6.52
C ARG A 103 1.10 -2.32 -6.86
N ALA A 104 -0.19 -2.32 -6.49
CA ALA A 104 -1.07 -1.18 -6.71
C ALA A 104 -0.61 0.06 -5.91
N VAL A 105 -0.30 -0.10 -4.63
CA VAL A 105 0.21 0.98 -3.77
C VAL A 105 1.58 1.45 -4.23
N TRP A 106 2.48 0.52 -4.59
CA TRP A 106 3.81 0.88 -5.10
C TRP A 106 3.72 1.76 -6.36
N GLY A 107 2.77 1.50 -7.24
CA GLY A 107 2.52 2.34 -8.42
C GLY A 107 2.16 3.80 -8.08
N MET A 108 1.62 4.05 -6.89
CA MET A 108 1.15 5.38 -6.43
C MET A 108 2.16 6.12 -5.55
N ILE A 109 3.26 5.48 -5.17
CA ILE A 109 4.33 6.06 -4.34
C ILE A 109 5.49 6.51 -5.23
N PRO A 110 6.16 7.63 -4.92
CA PRO A 110 7.36 8.08 -5.66
C PRO A 110 8.47 7.04 -5.69
N LYS A 111 9.16 6.93 -6.83
CA LYS A 111 10.22 5.93 -7.07
C LYS A 111 11.62 6.45 -6.67
N ASN A 112 11.74 6.96 -5.44
CA ASN A 112 12.99 7.48 -4.88
C ASN A 112 13.37 6.78 -3.56
N LYS A 113 14.47 7.18 -2.95
CA LYS A 113 14.93 6.63 -1.65
C LYS A 113 13.87 6.79 -0.56
N LEU A 114 13.23 7.97 -0.48
CA LEU A 114 12.17 8.25 0.47
C LEU A 114 10.94 7.36 0.23
N GLY A 115 10.52 7.20 -1.03
CA GLY A 115 9.40 6.33 -1.41
C GLY A 115 9.63 4.87 -1.03
N ARG A 116 10.86 4.36 -1.14
CA ARG A 116 11.20 3.00 -0.67
C ARG A 116 11.08 2.87 0.85
N ALA A 117 11.49 3.88 1.61
CA ALA A 117 11.34 3.91 3.07
C ALA A 117 9.86 3.98 3.48
N VAL A 118 9.08 4.81 2.81
CA VAL A 118 7.62 4.92 2.99
C VAL A 118 6.92 3.60 2.70
N TYR A 119 7.28 2.92 1.61
CA TYR A 119 6.68 1.64 1.22
C TYR A 119 6.92 0.52 2.26
N LYS A 120 8.05 0.52 2.97
CA LYS A 120 8.33 -0.46 4.04
C LYS A 120 7.34 -0.40 5.21
N LYS A 121 6.63 0.73 5.38
CA LYS A 121 5.60 0.90 6.40
C LYS A 121 4.26 0.24 6.04
N LEU A 122 4.11 -0.24 4.80
CA LEU A 122 2.94 -1.01 4.38
C LEU A 122 3.09 -2.47 4.79
N LYS A 123 2.11 -2.98 5.52
CA LYS A 123 1.97 -4.39 5.89
C LYS A 123 0.64 -4.89 5.34
N VAL A 124 0.67 -5.98 4.58
CA VAL A 124 -0.53 -6.54 3.93
C VAL A 124 -0.64 -8.01 4.29
N TYR A 125 -1.84 -8.41 4.72
CA TYR A 125 -2.16 -9.76 5.15
C TYR A 125 -3.35 -10.32 4.36
N ARG A 126 -3.26 -11.60 4.02
CA ARG A 126 -4.27 -12.32 3.25
C ARG A 126 -5.62 -12.40 3.97
N GLY A 127 -5.57 -12.74 5.26
CA GLY A 127 -6.73 -12.94 6.13
C GLY A 127 -6.98 -11.79 7.09
N PRO A 128 -7.85 -12.01 8.09
CA PRO A 128 -8.18 -11.01 9.12
C PRO A 128 -7.09 -10.87 10.19
N GLU A 129 -6.23 -11.88 10.35
CA GLU A 129 -5.22 -11.92 11.40
C GLU A 129 -3.97 -11.14 11.02
N HIS A 130 -3.40 -10.42 11.99
CA HIS A 130 -2.15 -9.70 11.82
C HIS A 130 -1.31 -9.73 13.13
N PRO A 131 0.03 -9.74 13.06
CA PRO A 131 0.90 -9.82 14.24
C PRO A 131 1.10 -8.48 14.96
N HIS A 132 0.47 -7.40 14.50
CA HIS A 132 0.69 -6.02 14.99
C HIS A 132 -0.25 -5.61 16.12
N VAL A 133 -0.64 -6.52 17.02
CA VAL A 133 -1.53 -6.22 18.15
C VAL A 133 -0.86 -5.26 19.14
N ALA A 134 0.43 -5.45 19.38
CA ALA A 134 1.21 -4.62 20.31
C ALA A 134 1.28 -3.13 19.89
N GLN A 135 1.21 -2.83 18.60
CA GLN A 135 1.18 -1.48 18.06
C GLN A 135 -0.19 -0.80 18.15
N ASN A 136 -1.23 -1.55 18.56
CA ASN A 136 -2.60 -1.08 18.70
C ASN A 136 -3.10 -0.24 17.50
N PRO A 137 -3.15 -0.83 16.28
CA PRO A 137 -3.53 -0.09 15.09
C PRO A 137 -5.00 0.34 15.17
N GLN A 138 -5.25 1.62 14.86
CA GLN A 138 -6.59 2.20 14.85
C GLN A 138 -7.30 1.85 13.54
N GLU A 139 -8.58 1.50 13.60
CA GLU A 139 -9.36 1.21 12.40
C GLU A 139 -9.58 2.48 11.57
N TYR A 140 -9.21 2.41 10.30
CA TYR A 140 -9.45 3.47 9.32
C TYR A 140 -10.62 3.09 8.42
N LYS A 141 -11.70 3.88 8.47
CA LYS A 141 -12.88 3.72 7.61
C LYS A 141 -12.60 4.36 6.25
N LEU A 142 -12.72 3.56 5.20
CA LEU A 142 -12.59 3.96 3.80
C LEU A 142 -13.91 4.48 3.24
#